data_08f899315ccb6d6174b1443572d2db8d
#
_entry.id   08f899315ccb6d6174b1443572d2db8d
#
_cell.length_a   1.000
_cell.length_b   1.000
_cell.length_c   1.000
_cell.angle_alpha   90.00
_cell.angle_beta   90.00
_cell.angle_gamma   90.00
#
_symmetry.space_group_name_H-M   'P 1'
#
loop_
_entity.id
_entity.type
_entity.pdbx_description
1 polymer ?
#
loop_
_entity_poly.entity_id
_entity_poly.type
_entity_poly.pdbx_seq_one_letter_code
_entity_poly.pdbx_strand_id
1 'polypeptide(L)'
;MRLVRSNFRSLGLAALAAGLALSSSAALAAGDAAKGKQNFMKYGCWQCHGTMGQGSPVTGPKLAPDPIPLEAMSAFIRNSNRQMPPYREAVLPNQDLEDIHAYLSSIPKAPDYKTIPLLNQ
;
A
#
# COMPACT_ATOMS: atom_id res chain seq x y z
N MET A 1 -51.96 56.41 10.63
CA MET A 1 -50.53 56.29 10.79
C MET A 1 -50.27 54.84 11.24
N ARG A 2 -49.96 53.94 10.31
CA ARG A 2 -49.69 52.52 10.61
C ARG A 2 -48.23 52.23 10.33
N LEU A 3 -47.48 51.80 11.37
CA LEU A 3 -46.12 51.45 11.32
C LEU A 3 -45.97 50.04 10.69
N VAL A 4 -45.27 49.95 9.57
CA VAL A 4 -44.87 48.70 8.93
C VAL A 4 -43.60 48.20 9.65
N ARG A 5 -43.71 47.12 10.42
CA ARG A 5 -42.56 46.42 10.99
C ARG A 5 -42.02 45.48 9.92
N SER A 6 -40.85 45.80 9.43
CA SER A 6 -40.05 45.01 8.51
C SER A 6 -39.45 43.77 9.26
N ASN A 7 -39.79 42.57 8.81
CA ASN A 7 -39.23 41.30 9.30
C ASN A 7 -37.90 40.99 8.57
N PHE A 8 -36.81 41.49 9.11
CA PHE A 8 -35.45 41.16 8.65
C PHE A 8 -34.77 40.14 9.55
N ARG A 9 -35.38 38.95 9.75
CA ARG A 9 -34.74 37.92 10.61
C ARG A 9 -34.66 36.52 10.04
N SER A 10 -34.81 36.31 8.74
CA SER A 10 -34.85 34.95 8.19
C SER A 10 -33.87 34.65 7.03
N LEU A 11 -32.90 35.51 6.76
CA LEU A 11 -31.95 35.28 5.64
C LEU A 11 -30.52 34.94 6.09
N GLY A 12 -30.28 34.73 7.38
CA GLY A 12 -28.90 34.52 7.90
C GLY A 12 -28.48 33.08 8.14
N LEU A 13 -29.37 32.08 8.03
CA LEU A 13 -29.02 30.69 8.42
C LEU A 13 -28.87 29.67 7.26
N ALA A 14 -29.15 30.09 6.02
CA ALA A 14 -29.07 29.14 4.88
C ALA A 14 -27.73 29.10 4.15
N ALA A 15 -26.76 29.95 4.52
CA ALA A 15 -25.48 30.05 3.80
C ALA A 15 -24.31 29.25 4.42
N LEU A 16 -24.49 28.65 5.62
CA LEU A 16 -23.39 27.90 6.29
C LEU A 16 -23.43 26.38 6.08
N ALA A 17 -24.43 25.81 5.43
CA ALA A 17 -24.56 24.37 5.27
C ALA A 17 -23.97 23.82 3.95
N ALA A 18 -23.53 24.68 3.03
CA ALA A 18 -23.04 24.25 1.70
C ALA A 18 -21.52 24.10 1.61
N GLY A 19 -20.76 24.37 2.67
CA GLY A 19 -19.29 24.41 2.64
C GLY A 19 -18.54 23.17 3.08
N LEU A 20 -19.22 22.11 3.58
CA LEU A 20 -18.52 20.94 4.18
C LEU A 20 -18.52 19.66 3.32
N ALA A 21 -18.95 19.68 2.07
CA ALA A 21 -19.16 18.46 1.28
C ALA A 21 -18.12 18.17 0.19
N LEU A 22 -17.00 18.89 0.11
CA LEU A 22 -16.04 18.73 -1.00
C LEU A 22 -14.59 18.52 -0.57
N SER A 23 -14.36 17.87 0.56
CA SER A 23 -13.00 17.41 0.94
C SER A 23 -12.91 15.88 0.93
N SER A 24 -13.50 15.22 -0.06
CA SER A 24 -13.06 13.88 -0.44
C SER A 24 -11.78 14.02 -1.23
N SER A 25 -10.68 14.33 -0.55
CA SER A 25 -9.36 14.03 -1.06
C SER A 25 -9.36 12.54 -1.34
N ALA A 26 -9.32 12.16 -2.61
CA ALA A 26 -8.88 10.83 -2.99
C ALA A 26 -7.43 10.73 -2.49
N ALA A 27 -7.25 10.33 -1.24
CA ALA A 27 -5.99 9.76 -0.82
C ALA A 27 -5.77 8.61 -1.80
N LEU A 28 -4.77 8.73 -2.66
CA LEU A 28 -4.18 7.60 -3.36
C LEU A 28 -3.97 6.58 -2.26
N ALA A 29 -4.75 5.52 -2.28
CA ALA A 29 -4.76 4.56 -1.19
C ALA A 29 -3.37 3.93 -1.15
N ALA A 30 -2.59 4.29 -0.14
CA ALA A 30 -1.39 3.55 0.17
C ALA A 30 -1.80 2.08 0.27
N GLY A 31 -1.06 1.18 -0.41
CA GLY A 31 -1.43 -0.23 -0.47
C GLY A 31 -1.70 -0.82 0.91
N ASP A 32 -2.63 -1.75 0.99
CA ASP A 32 -3.03 -2.45 2.21
C ASP A 32 -2.08 -3.62 2.48
N ALA A 33 -1.26 -3.54 3.52
CA ALA A 33 -0.29 -4.58 3.86
C ALA A 33 -0.93 -5.93 4.22
N ALA A 34 -2.14 -5.95 4.80
CA ALA A 34 -2.83 -7.17 5.15
C ALA A 34 -3.34 -7.90 3.89
N LYS A 35 -3.93 -7.17 2.95
CA LYS A 35 -4.27 -7.69 1.62
C LYS A 35 -3.02 -8.07 0.85
N GLY A 36 -1.96 -7.28 0.95
CA GLY A 36 -0.67 -7.54 0.32
C GLY A 36 -0.08 -8.88 0.71
N LYS A 37 -0.17 -9.25 1.98
CA LYS A 37 0.23 -10.59 2.44
C LYS A 37 -0.59 -11.69 1.76
N GLN A 38 -1.91 -11.52 1.68
CA GLN A 38 -2.78 -12.49 1.01
C GLN A 38 -2.46 -12.58 -0.48
N ASN A 39 -2.26 -11.44 -1.15
CA ASN A 39 -1.91 -11.36 -2.56
C ASN A 39 -0.53 -11.96 -2.84
N PHE A 40 0.46 -11.71 -1.99
CA PHE A 40 1.80 -12.31 -2.08
C PHE A 40 1.75 -13.85 -2.07
N MET A 41 0.88 -14.41 -1.23
CA MET A 41 0.63 -15.86 -1.20
C MET A 41 -0.19 -16.32 -2.41
N LYS A 42 -1.28 -15.64 -2.76
CA LYS A 42 -2.18 -15.95 -3.87
C LYS A 42 -1.47 -16.02 -5.21
N TYR A 43 -0.59 -15.06 -5.49
CA TYR A 43 0.15 -14.98 -6.76
C TYR A 43 1.43 -15.81 -6.77
N GLY A 44 1.73 -16.56 -5.71
CA GLY A 44 2.85 -17.50 -5.66
C GLY A 44 4.23 -16.87 -5.48
N CYS A 45 4.33 -15.60 -5.13
CA CYS A 45 5.60 -14.90 -4.92
C CYS A 45 6.47 -15.59 -3.85
N TRP A 46 5.81 -16.13 -2.83
CA TRP A 46 6.45 -16.85 -1.72
C TRP A 46 7.24 -18.09 -2.14
N GLN A 47 6.89 -18.72 -3.25
CA GLN A 47 7.56 -19.97 -3.70
C GLN A 47 9.04 -19.76 -3.98
N CYS A 48 9.42 -18.60 -4.49
CA CYS A 48 10.80 -18.24 -4.76
C CYS A 48 11.39 -17.28 -3.73
N HIS A 49 10.55 -16.34 -3.22
CA HIS A 49 11.02 -15.26 -2.35
C HIS A 49 10.83 -15.53 -0.85
N GLY A 50 10.27 -16.71 -0.48
CA GLY A 50 9.94 -17.05 0.91
C GLY A 50 8.68 -16.30 1.40
N THR A 51 8.06 -16.79 2.47
CA THR A 51 6.75 -16.32 2.96
C THR A 51 6.75 -14.88 3.48
N MET A 52 7.92 -14.36 3.82
CA MET A 52 8.14 -12.99 4.28
C MET A 52 9.03 -12.18 3.33
N GLY A 53 9.21 -12.64 2.09
CA GLY A 53 10.11 -11.97 1.16
C GLY A 53 11.59 -12.01 1.58
N GLN A 54 11.95 -12.94 2.45
CA GLN A 54 13.34 -13.08 2.96
C GLN A 54 14.32 -13.58 1.91
N GLY A 55 13.81 -14.13 0.80
CA GLY A 55 14.61 -14.68 -0.27
C GLY A 55 15.29 -16.01 0.06
N SER A 56 16.03 -16.52 -0.90
CA SER A 56 16.87 -17.69 -0.78
C SER A 56 18.04 -17.57 -1.77
N PRO A 57 19.24 -18.06 -1.45
CA PRO A 57 20.38 -18.05 -2.37
C PRO A 57 20.12 -18.80 -3.67
N VAL A 58 19.15 -19.72 -3.69
CA VAL A 58 18.90 -20.63 -4.81
C VAL A 58 17.67 -20.23 -5.61
N THR A 59 16.58 -19.77 -4.95
CA THR A 59 15.28 -19.64 -5.60
C THR A 59 14.89 -18.21 -5.98
N GLY A 60 15.31 -17.22 -5.21
CA GLY A 60 14.97 -15.83 -5.53
C GLY A 60 15.55 -14.84 -4.53
N PRO A 61 15.81 -13.61 -4.98
CA PRO A 61 16.42 -12.60 -4.12
C PRO A 61 15.49 -12.17 -2.99
N LYS A 62 16.10 -11.60 -1.96
CA LYS A 62 15.41 -10.95 -0.86
C LYS A 62 14.62 -9.75 -1.38
N LEU A 63 13.35 -9.64 -0.94
CA LEU A 63 12.44 -8.53 -1.26
C LEU A 63 12.13 -7.63 -0.05
N ALA A 64 12.21 -8.19 1.15
CA ALA A 64 11.89 -7.49 2.39
C ALA A 64 13.02 -7.64 3.44
N PRO A 65 13.17 -6.70 4.34
CA PRO A 65 12.57 -5.37 4.35
C PRO A 65 13.19 -4.46 3.26
N ASP A 66 12.66 -3.29 3.10
CA ASP A 66 13.16 -2.29 2.15
C ASP A 66 13.04 -2.78 0.67
N PRO A 67 11.81 -3.06 0.16
CA PRO A 67 11.63 -3.40 -1.25
C PRO A 67 12.07 -2.24 -2.15
N ILE A 68 12.45 -2.56 -3.38
CA ILE A 68 12.71 -1.52 -4.38
C ILE A 68 11.45 -0.66 -4.59
N PRO A 69 11.56 0.59 -5.04
CA PRO A 69 10.41 1.46 -5.28
C PRO A 69 9.34 0.77 -6.14
N LEU A 70 8.07 1.01 -5.82
CA LEU A 70 6.92 0.37 -6.46
C LEU A 70 6.96 0.45 -7.99
N GLU A 71 7.34 1.60 -8.54
CA GLU A 71 7.44 1.78 -9.98
C GLU A 71 8.49 0.86 -10.60
N ALA A 72 9.66 0.75 -9.99
CA ALA A 72 10.73 -0.15 -10.43
C ALA A 72 10.32 -1.62 -10.29
N MET A 73 9.63 -1.97 -9.19
CA MET A 73 9.08 -3.31 -8.98
C MET A 73 8.05 -3.64 -10.05
N SER A 74 7.13 -2.73 -10.36
CA SER A 74 6.13 -2.91 -11.41
C SER A 74 6.79 -3.13 -12.76
N ALA A 75 7.70 -2.26 -13.15
CA ALA A 75 8.41 -2.37 -14.43
C ALA A 75 9.12 -3.73 -14.55
N PHE A 76 9.80 -4.19 -13.48
CA PHE A 76 10.49 -5.48 -13.47
C PHE A 76 9.51 -6.66 -13.59
N ILE A 77 8.46 -6.69 -12.76
CA ILE A 77 7.49 -7.79 -12.72
C ILE A 77 6.73 -7.92 -14.04
N ARG A 78 6.38 -6.79 -14.70
CA ARG A 78 5.68 -6.79 -15.97
C ARG A 78 6.53 -7.31 -17.15
N ASN A 79 7.84 -7.08 -17.09
CA ASN A 79 8.76 -7.34 -18.19
C ASN A 79 9.80 -8.44 -17.89
N SER A 80 9.63 -9.18 -16.81
CA SER A 80 10.57 -10.27 -16.48
C SER A 80 10.62 -11.32 -17.60
N ASN A 81 11.83 -11.73 -17.97
CA ASN A 81 12.08 -12.70 -19.03
C ASN A 81 13.05 -13.83 -18.60
N ARG A 82 13.23 -14.00 -17.28
CA ARG A 82 14.14 -14.99 -16.68
C ARG A 82 13.36 -16.05 -15.91
N GLN A 83 13.94 -16.55 -14.82
CA GLN A 83 13.30 -17.56 -13.95
C GLN A 83 11.98 -17.08 -13.35
N MET A 84 11.87 -15.79 -13.02
CA MET A 84 10.62 -15.20 -12.60
C MET A 84 9.71 -14.97 -13.82
N PRO A 85 8.50 -15.53 -13.87
CA PRO A 85 7.58 -15.28 -14.98
C PRO A 85 7.07 -13.82 -14.97
N PRO A 86 6.73 -13.25 -16.13
CA PRO A 86 6.12 -11.93 -16.18
C PRO A 86 4.67 -11.99 -15.70
N TYR A 87 4.31 -11.09 -14.79
CA TYR A 87 2.95 -10.92 -14.31
C TYR A 87 2.29 -9.75 -15.04
N ARG A 88 1.48 -10.06 -16.06
CA ARG A 88 0.68 -9.05 -16.77
C ARG A 88 -0.38 -8.46 -15.84
N GLU A 89 -0.83 -7.24 -16.11
CA GLU A 89 -1.84 -6.56 -15.29
C GLU A 89 -3.17 -7.34 -15.20
N ALA A 90 -3.56 -8.04 -16.26
CA ALA A 90 -4.72 -8.92 -16.25
C ALA A 90 -4.60 -10.09 -15.24
N VAL A 91 -3.38 -10.49 -14.87
CA VAL A 91 -3.12 -11.57 -13.90
C VAL A 91 -2.89 -11.01 -12.50
N LEU A 92 -2.09 -9.95 -12.40
CA LEU A 92 -1.78 -9.24 -11.15
C LEU A 92 -2.15 -7.76 -11.34
N PRO A 93 -3.35 -7.32 -10.93
CA PRO A 93 -3.78 -5.93 -11.01
C PRO A 93 -2.82 -4.98 -10.28
N ASN A 94 -2.78 -3.73 -10.71
CA ASN A 94 -1.87 -2.73 -10.10
C ASN A 94 -2.15 -2.55 -8.61
N GLN A 95 -3.42 -2.51 -8.19
CA GLN A 95 -3.78 -2.40 -6.77
C GLN A 95 -3.25 -3.58 -5.95
N ASP A 96 -3.35 -4.81 -6.47
CA ASP A 96 -2.84 -5.99 -5.78
C ASP A 96 -1.31 -5.95 -5.66
N LEU A 97 -0.61 -5.36 -6.65
CA LEU A 97 0.83 -5.14 -6.60
C LEU A 97 1.21 -4.04 -5.59
N GLU A 98 0.44 -2.96 -5.52
CA GLU A 98 0.60 -1.91 -4.51
C GLU A 98 0.43 -2.47 -3.09
N ASP A 99 -0.58 -3.30 -2.88
CA ASP A 99 -0.81 -3.99 -1.62
C ASP A 99 0.38 -4.91 -1.26
N ILE A 100 0.89 -5.68 -2.22
CA ILE A 100 2.09 -6.52 -2.04
C ILE A 100 3.31 -5.67 -1.65
N HIS A 101 3.52 -4.54 -2.32
CA HIS A 101 4.61 -3.64 -1.99
C HIS A 101 4.48 -3.09 -0.56
N ALA A 102 3.27 -2.70 -0.16
CA ALA A 102 2.97 -2.27 1.21
C ALA A 102 3.25 -3.37 2.24
N TYR A 103 2.88 -4.62 1.93
CA TYR A 103 3.22 -5.77 2.77
C TYR A 103 4.74 -5.94 2.94
N LEU A 104 5.50 -5.97 1.86
CA LEU A 104 6.95 -6.13 1.92
C LEU A 104 7.62 -4.97 2.69
N SER A 105 7.11 -3.76 2.52
CA SER A 105 7.58 -2.57 3.26
C SER A 105 7.23 -2.61 4.76
N SER A 106 6.18 -3.33 5.14
CA SER A 106 5.74 -3.44 6.54
C SER A 106 6.57 -4.46 7.36
N ILE A 107 7.37 -5.27 6.69
CA ILE A 107 8.16 -6.31 7.36
C ILE A 107 9.34 -5.64 8.09
N PRO A 108 9.48 -5.85 9.41
CA PRO A 108 10.54 -5.22 10.18
C PRO A 108 11.93 -5.80 9.81
N LYS A 109 12.95 -4.98 9.95
CA LYS A 109 14.34 -5.45 9.88
C LYS A 109 14.60 -6.47 10.97
N ALA A 110 15.34 -7.53 10.61
CA ALA A 110 15.83 -8.45 11.62
C ALA A 110 16.71 -7.70 12.65
N PRO A 111 16.61 -8.05 13.94
CA PRO A 111 17.51 -7.49 14.93
C PRO A 111 18.98 -7.78 14.56
N ASP A 112 19.88 -6.88 14.92
CA ASP A 112 21.31 -7.14 14.77
C ASP A 112 21.65 -8.38 15.61
N TYR A 113 22.27 -9.38 14.99
CA TYR A 113 22.66 -10.62 15.66
C TYR A 113 23.54 -10.36 16.90
N LYS A 114 24.31 -9.26 16.90
CA LYS A 114 25.12 -8.83 18.04
C LYS A 114 24.29 -8.46 19.27
N THR A 115 23.00 -8.15 19.08
CA THR A 115 22.08 -7.84 20.19
C THR A 115 21.39 -9.07 20.75
N ILE A 116 21.62 -10.25 20.18
CA ILE A 116 21.02 -11.52 20.59
C ILE A 116 22.04 -12.27 21.47
N PRO A 117 21.85 -12.34 22.81
CA PRO A 117 22.85 -12.93 23.70
C PRO A 117 23.25 -14.36 23.36
N LEU A 118 22.28 -15.18 22.89
CA LEU A 118 22.53 -16.57 22.50
C LEU A 118 23.44 -16.74 21.27
N LEU A 119 23.57 -15.72 20.43
CA LEU A 119 24.41 -15.75 19.24
C LEU A 119 25.81 -15.15 19.46
N ASN A 120 26.08 -14.63 20.67
CA ASN A 120 27.33 -13.97 21.03
C ASN A 120 28.06 -14.68 22.20
N GLN A 121 27.93 -16.01 22.29
CA GLN A 121 28.60 -16.83 23.26
C GLN A 121 30.01 -17.26 22.76
#